data_ffcdc0fe6273e49afd7eff36fcef5ad9
#
_entry.id   ffcdc0fe6273e49afd7eff36fcef5ad9
#
_cell.length_a   1.000
_cell.length_b   1.000
_cell.length_c   1.000
_cell.angle_alpha   90.00
_cell.angle_beta   90.00
_cell.angle_gamma   90.00
#
_symmetry.space_group_name_H-M   'P 1'
#
loop_
_entity.id
_entity.type
_entity.pdbx_description
1 polymer ?
#
loop_
_entity_poly.entity_id
_entity_poly.type
_entity_poly.pdbx_seq_one_letter_code
_entity_poly.pdbx_strand_id
1 'polypeptide(L)'
;MDERISRVLEKMKEKGIDQLLVSDPLSIRFLTGIMVNPGERLYALLLRTSGKHTLFLNYLYYVSNTGFEEVWFSDMDDQIGVLMEHIDTKSTLGIDKTWPARFLIPLQERCPEMKTIWGSDCVDGVRAVKNEEEIAIMKQASVINDKVMERVADFIKEGMTEKEVADFIDAEYLKEGASGVSFDTIVCFGANAAD
;
A
#
# COMPACT_ATOMS: atom_id res chain seq x y z
N MET A 1 3.35 -15.02 14.54
CA MET A 1 3.45 -14.49 13.16
C MET A 1 2.06 -14.06 12.77
N ASP A 2 1.89 -12.87 12.22
CA ASP A 2 0.58 -12.40 11.78
C ASP A 2 0.02 -13.37 10.73
N GLU A 3 -1.25 -13.72 10.82
CA GLU A 3 -1.94 -14.63 9.89
C GLU A 3 -1.81 -14.15 8.42
N ARG A 4 -1.85 -12.83 8.21
CA ARG A 4 -1.69 -12.23 6.88
C ARG A 4 -0.33 -12.55 6.27
N ILE A 5 0.75 -12.40 7.04
CA ILE A 5 2.11 -12.75 6.59
C ILE A 5 2.18 -14.24 6.27
N SER A 6 1.64 -15.11 7.12
CA SER A 6 1.65 -16.56 6.89
C SER A 6 0.99 -16.91 5.55
N ARG A 7 -0.17 -16.32 5.24
CA ARG A 7 -0.87 -16.53 3.96
C ARG A 7 -0.07 -16.02 2.76
N VAL A 8 0.64 -14.89 2.90
CA VAL A 8 1.53 -14.37 1.84
C VAL A 8 2.69 -15.33 1.62
N LEU A 9 3.32 -15.86 2.68
CA LEU A 9 4.40 -16.83 2.55
C LEU A 9 3.97 -18.13 1.87
N GLU A 10 2.73 -18.58 2.08
CA GLU A 10 2.15 -19.71 1.35
C GLU A 10 2.06 -19.41 -0.14
N LYS A 11 1.55 -18.24 -0.52
CA LYS A 11 1.50 -17.79 -1.91
C LYS A 11 2.89 -17.66 -2.55
N MET A 12 3.87 -17.17 -1.80
CA MET A 12 5.24 -17.10 -2.26
C MET A 12 5.79 -18.52 -2.57
N LYS A 13 5.56 -19.49 -1.67
CA LYS A 13 5.98 -20.89 -1.89
C LYS A 13 5.31 -21.51 -3.12
N GLU A 14 3.99 -21.31 -3.29
CA GLU A 14 3.25 -21.78 -4.46
C GLU A 14 3.84 -21.28 -5.79
N LYS A 15 4.41 -20.05 -5.78
CA LYS A 15 5.01 -19.40 -6.95
C LYS A 15 6.52 -19.60 -7.09
N GLY A 16 7.16 -20.29 -6.15
CA GLY A 16 8.62 -20.44 -6.14
C GLY A 16 9.36 -19.13 -5.90
N ILE A 17 8.78 -18.25 -5.07
CA ILE A 17 9.38 -16.99 -4.65
C ILE A 17 9.98 -17.20 -3.26
N ASP A 18 11.30 -17.12 -3.14
CA ASP A 18 11.99 -17.30 -1.87
C ASP A 18 11.97 -16.03 -1.02
N GLN A 19 12.06 -14.90 -1.69
CA GLN A 19 12.12 -13.57 -1.11
C GLN A 19 11.19 -12.62 -1.88
N LEU A 20 10.50 -11.72 -1.18
CA LEU A 20 9.62 -10.71 -1.78
C LEU A 20 9.90 -9.34 -1.18
N LEU A 21 10.28 -8.39 -2.05
CA LEU A 21 10.36 -6.96 -1.72
C LEU A 21 9.01 -6.30 -1.97
N VAL A 22 8.42 -5.80 -0.89
CA VAL A 22 7.18 -5.02 -0.90
C VAL A 22 7.51 -3.57 -0.64
N SER A 23 7.13 -2.65 -1.52
CA SER A 23 7.35 -1.21 -1.39
C SER A 23 6.05 -0.39 -1.34
N ASP A 24 4.92 -0.97 -1.73
CA ASP A 24 3.62 -0.31 -1.61
C ASP A 24 3.28 -0.03 -0.14
N PRO A 25 3.18 1.26 0.28
CA PRO A 25 2.91 1.60 1.67
C PRO A 25 1.61 1.00 2.21
N LEU A 26 0.58 0.84 1.38
CA LEU A 26 -0.69 0.22 1.77
C LEU A 26 -0.54 -1.30 1.98
N SER A 27 0.29 -1.95 1.17
CA SER A 27 0.63 -3.36 1.34
C SER A 27 1.47 -3.59 2.60
N ILE A 28 2.46 -2.71 2.85
CA ILE A 28 3.26 -2.77 4.08
C ILE A 28 2.35 -2.55 5.29
N ARG A 29 1.49 -1.52 5.27
CA ARG A 29 0.50 -1.29 6.34
C ARG A 29 -0.40 -2.51 6.58
N PHE A 30 -0.87 -3.14 5.52
CA PHE A 30 -1.72 -4.34 5.63
C PHE A 30 -1.00 -5.48 6.37
N LEU A 31 0.30 -5.66 6.12
CA LEU A 31 1.11 -6.74 6.69
C LEU A 31 1.67 -6.42 8.09
N THR A 32 1.90 -5.15 8.39
CA THR A 32 2.64 -4.72 9.59
C THR A 32 1.84 -3.80 10.52
N GLY A 33 0.76 -3.20 10.04
CA GLY A 33 0.05 -2.13 10.73
C GLY A 33 0.75 -0.76 10.62
N ILE A 34 1.96 -0.69 10.06
CA ILE A 34 2.80 0.51 10.01
C ILE A 34 2.49 1.29 8.74
N MET A 35 2.17 2.57 8.88
CA MET A 35 1.94 3.48 7.75
C MET A 35 3.02 4.56 7.72
N VAL A 36 3.75 4.58 6.62
CA VAL A 36 4.73 5.61 6.30
C VAL A 36 4.37 6.19 4.94
N ASN A 37 4.49 7.51 4.78
CA ASN A 37 4.52 8.15 3.47
C ASN A 37 6.00 8.35 3.07
N PRO A 38 6.57 7.50 2.22
CA PRO A 38 7.99 7.51 1.92
C PRO A 38 8.40 8.65 0.97
N GLY A 39 7.43 9.25 0.24
CA GLY A 39 7.76 10.14 -0.86
C GLY A 39 8.61 9.41 -1.90
N GLU A 40 9.80 9.93 -2.16
CA GLU A 40 10.78 9.34 -3.10
C GLU A 40 11.82 8.40 -2.44
N ARG A 41 11.76 8.24 -1.11
CA ARG A 41 12.75 7.48 -0.34
C ARG A 41 12.45 5.99 -0.36
N LEU A 42 13.51 5.20 -0.18
CA LEU A 42 13.37 3.77 -0.02
C LEU A 42 12.58 3.46 1.27
N TYR A 43 11.49 2.74 1.11
CA TYR A 43 10.70 2.11 2.17
C TYR A 43 10.31 0.73 1.68
N ALA A 44 10.71 -0.31 2.38
CA ALA A 44 10.47 -1.66 1.91
C ALA A 44 10.34 -2.66 3.05
N LEU A 45 9.52 -3.68 2.83
CA LEU A 45 9.46 -4.89 3.65
C LEU A 45 9.99 -6.06 2.82
N LEU A 46 11.05 -6.69 3.28
CA LEU A 46 11.57 -7.93 2.72
C LEU A 46 10.99 -9.12 3.47
N LEU A 47 10.09 -9.84 2.82
CA LEU A 47 9.55 -11.10 3.30
C LEU A 47 10.43 -12.26 2.80
N ARG A 48 10.66 -13.26 3.65
CA ARG A 48 11.39 -14.49 3.30
C ARG A 48 10.61 -15.71 3.73
N THR A 49 10.59 -16.72 2.89
CA THR A 49 9.96 -18.02 3.22
C THR A 49 10.64 -18.72 4.39
N SER A 50 11.86 -18.34 4.73
CA SER A 50 12.59 -18.79 5.93
C SER A 50 12.07 -18.20 7.25
N GLY A 51 11.18 -17.18 7.19
CA GLY A 51 10.54 -16.59 8.37
C GLY A 51 11.28 -15.41 9.01
N LYS A 52 12.40 -14.98 8.47
CA LYS A 52 13.08 -13.74 8.91
C LYS A 52 12.71 -12.60 7.99
N HIS A 53 11.96 -11.62 8.49
CA HIS A 53 11.48 -10.48 7.71
C HIS A 53 12.20 -9.21 8.15
N THR A 54 12.56 -8.35 7.19
CA THR A 54 13.33 -7.13 7.43
C THR A 54 12.57 -5.93 6.90
N LEU A 55 12.43 -4.90 7.73
CA LEU A 55 11.84 -3.62 7.38
C LEU A 55 12.94 -2.58 7.18
N PHE A 56 12.99 -1.99 5.99
CA PHE A 56 13.97 -0.96 5.61
C PHE A 56 13.37 0.42 5.82
N LEU A 57 14.03 1.24 6.65
CA LEU A 57 13.53 2.50 7.16
C LEU A 57 14.57 3.62 7.00
N ASN A 58 14.11 4.75 6.51
CA ASN A 58 14.93 5.97 6.53
C ASN A 58 14.85 6.64 7.91
N TYR A 59 15.95 7.20 8.41
CA TYR A 59 16.01 7.92 9.70
C TYR A 59 15.04 9.10 9.80
N LEU A 60 14.46 9.55 8.69
CA LEU A 60 13.43 10.59 8.67
C LEU A 60 12.02 10.07 8.98
N TYR A 61 11.84 8.75 9.09
CA TYR A 61 10.55 8.18 9.44
C TYR A 61 10.38 8.08 10.96
N TYR A 62 9.21 8.46 11.43
CA TYR A 62 8.85 8.37 12.85
C TYR A 62 8.16 7.01 13.12
N VAL A 63 8.97 5.96 13.22
CA VAL A 63 8.50 4.59 13.45
C VAL A 63 9.25 4.02 14.65
N SER A 64 8.58 3.23 15.47
CA SER A 64 9.18 2.54 16.61
C SER A 64 8.42 1.24 16.91
N ASN A 65 9.13 0.28 17.49
CA ASN A 65 8.56 -0.99 17.97
C ASN A 65 7.81 -1.78 16.88
N THR A 66 8.42 -1.94 15.71
CA THR A 66 7.77 -2.57 14.55
C THR A 66 7.54 -4.06 14.71
N GLY A 67 8.28 -4.73 15.57
CA GLY A 67 8.27 -6.19 15.72
C GLY A 67 8.99 -6.95 14.60
N PHE A 68 9.64 -6.24 13.68
CA PHE A 68 10.48 -6.77 12.61
C PHE A 68 11.95 -6.50 12.87
N GLU A 69 12.83 -7.20 12.14
CA GLU A 69 14.21 -6.75 12.01
C GLU A 69 14.22 -5.41 11.25
N GLU A 70 14.78 -4.37 11.87
CA GLU A 70 14.81 -3.02 11.32
C GLU A 70 16.18 -2.70 10.75
N VAL A 71 16.24 -2.21 9.54
CA VAL A 71 17.45 -1.71 8.89
C VAL A 71 17.25 -0.23 8.61
N TRP A 72 18.03 0.59 9.31
CA TRP A 72 17.96 2.04 9.23
C TRP A 72 19.08 2.61 8.38
N PHE A 73 18.75 3.60 7.55
CA PHE A 73 19.69 4.30 6.67
C PHE A 73 19.27 5.75 6.47
N SER A 74 20.17 6.54 5.93
CA SER A 74 19.96 7.95 5.55
C SER A 74 19.91 8.11 4.02
N ASP A 75 19.57 9.33 3.57
CA ASP A 75 19.61 9.66 2.14
C ASP A 75 21.07 9.72 1.59
N MET A 76 22.08 9.72 2.47
CA MET A 76 23.50 9.75 2.11
C MET A 76 24.12 8.37 1.98
N ASP A 77 23.41 7.30 2.40
CA ASP A 77 23.91 5.94 2.35
C ASP A 77 23.68 5.31 0.97
N ASP A 78 24.49 4.30 0.64
CA ASP A 78 24.27 3.44 -0.53
C ASP A 78 23.08 2.52 -0.26
N GLN A 79 21.88 3.01 -0.51
CA GLN A 79 20.63 2.28 -0.21
C GLN A 79 20.54 0.92 -0.91
N ILE A 80 21.13 0.79 -2.11
CA ILE A 80 21.17 -0.47 -2.83
C ILE A 80 22.17 -1.43 -2.20
N GLY A 81 23.33 -0.93 -1.76
CA GLY A 81 24.28 -1.72 -0.97
C GLY A 81 23.64 -2.27 0.30
N VAL A 82 22.91 -1.43 1.03
CA VAL A 82 22.16 -1.82 2.24
C VAL A 82 21.14 -2.92 1.93
N LEU A 83 20.37 -2.80 0.85
CA LEU A 83 19.44 -3.86 0.42
C LEU A 83 20.16 -5.18 0.11
N MET A 84 21.28 -5.11 -0.61
CA MET A 84 22.05 -6.29 -1.04
C MET A 84 22.62 -7.10 0.14
N GLU A 85 22.95 -6.46 1.26
CA GLU A 85 23.40 -7.15 2.47
C GLU A 85 22.34 -8.08 3.06
N HIS A 86 21.05 -7.83 2.73
CA HIS A 86 19.92 -8.56 3.27
C HIS A 86 19.23 -9.47 2.24
N ILE A 87 19.55 -9.36 0.97
CA ILE A 87 18.98 -10.18 -0.11
C ILE A 87 19.90 -11.36 -0.43
N ASP A 88 19.33 -12.55 -0.51
CA ASP A 88 20.06 -13.69 -1.08
C ASP A 88 20.00 -13.63 -2.62
N THR A 89 21.11 -13.24 -3.22
CA THR A 89 21.23 -13.06 -4.68
C THR A 89 21.17 -14.38 -5.48
N LYS A 90 21.20 -15.53 -4.80
CA LYS A 90 21.10 -16.86 -5.44
C LYS A 90 19.66 -17.38 -5.48
N SER A 91 18.77 -16.75 -4.72
CA SER A 91 17.36 -17.13 -4.62
C SER A 91 16.48 -16.24 -5.51
N THR A 92 15.27 -16.73 -5.84
CA THR A 92 14.29 -15.94 -6.60
C THR A 92 13.75 -14.78 -5.77
N LEU A 93 13.89 -13.56 -6.30
CA LEU A 93 13.37 -12.34 -5.70
C LEU A 93 12.07 -11.89 -6.38
N GLY A 94 10.97 -11.88 -5.64
CA GLY A 94 9.73 -11.23 -6.06
C GLY A 94 9.81 -9.71 -5.87
N ILE A 95 9.28 -8.97 -6.83
CA ILE A 95 9.19 -7.49 -6.77
C ILE A 95 7.72 -7.10 -6.87
N ASP A 96 7.29 -6.16 -6.04
CA ASP A 96 5.93 -5.65 -6.11
C ASP A 96 5.74 -4.61 -7.23
N LYS A 97 4.46 -4.30 -7.55
CA LYS A 97 4.05 -3.43 -8.66
C LYS A 97 4.48 -1.96 -8.51
N THR A 98 4.76 -1.54 -7.30
CA THR A 98 5.09 -0.13 -7.01
C THR A 98 6.58 0.09 -6.78
N TRP A 99 7.40 -0.95 -6.94
CA TRP A 99 8.83 -0.83 -6.72
C TRP A 99 9.45 0.20 -7.66
N PRO A 100 10.05 1.31 -7.14
CA PRO A 100 10.53 2.38 -7.99
C PRO A 100 11.71 1.93 -8.85
N ALA A 101 11.69 2.27 -10.15
CA ALA A 101 12.75 1.93 -11.10
C ALA A 101 14.14 2.47 -10.66
N ARG A 102 14.17 3.61 -9.95
CA ARG A 102 15.41 4.19 -9.39
C ARG A 102 16.15 3.27 -8.41
N PHE A 103 15.45 2.31 -7.80
CA PHE A 103 16.04 1.30 -6.92
C PHE A 103 16.17 -0.06 -7.60
N LEU A 104 15.22 -0.40 -8.49
CA LEU A 104 15.22 -1.71 -9.16
C LEU A 104 16.36 -1.82 -10.16
N ILE A 105 16.54 -0.80 -11.00
CA ILE A 105 17.56 -0.84 -12.05
C ILE A 105 18.97 -0.99 -11.47
N PRO A 106 19.42 -0.15 -10.51
CA PRO A 106 20.72 -0.33 -9.88
C PRO A 106 20.89 -1.66 -9.12
N LEU A 107 19.80 -2.19 -8.53
CA LEU A 107 19.84 -3.51 -7.89
C LEU A 107 20.10 -4.62 -8.92
N GLN A 108 19.43 -4.59 -10.06
CA GLN A 108 19.63 -5.56 -11.14
C GLN A 108 21.01 -5.42 -11.80
N GLU A 109 21.51 -4.20 -11.98
CA GLU A 109 22.86 -3.95 -12.51
C GLU A 109 23.96 -4.51 -11.60
N ARG A 110 23.78 -4.40 -10.28
CA ARG A 110 24.74 -4.96 -9.30
C ARG A 110 24.60 -6.46 -9.09
N CYS A 111 23.43 -7.02 -9.40
CA CYS A 111 23.12 -8.45 -9.23
C CYS A 111 22.56 -9.04 -10.54
N PRO A 112 23.33 -9.07 -11.66
CA PRO A 112 22.82 -9.45 -12.96
C PRO A 112 22.34 -10.92 -13.04
N GLU A 113 22.87 -11.79 -12.19
CA GLU A 113 22.51 -13.20 -12.14
C GLU A 113 21.28 -13.47 -11.25
N MET A 114 20.82 -12.48 -10.49
CA MET A 114 19.68 -12.64 -9.59
C MET A 114 18.38 -12.69 -10.39
N LYS A 115 17.64 -13.78 -10.22
CA LYS A 115 16.33 -13.94 -10.85
C LYS A 115 15.29 -13.06 -10.15
N THR A 116 14.77 -12.05 -10.86
CA THR A 116 13.65 -11.23 -10.40
C THR A 116 12.35 -11.61 -11.11
N ILE A 117 11.25 -11.68 -10.39
CA ILE A 117 9.94 -11.99 -10.95
C ILE A 117 8.85 -11.11 -10.33
N TRP A 118 7.69 -11.08 -10.96
CA TRP A 118 6.51 -10.42 -10.44
C TRP A 118 6.00 -11.09 -9.16
N GLY A 119 5.88 -10.33 -8.07
CA GLY A 119 5.51 -10.83 -6.75
C GLY A 119 4.26 -10.23 -6.13
N SER A 120 3.66 -9.17 -6.72
CA SER A 120 2.51 -8.47 -6.12
C SER A 120 1.33 -9.35 -5.81
N ASP A 121 1.02 -10.35 -6.66
CA ASP A 121 -0.13 -11.22 -6.48
C ASP A 121 -0.10 -11.97 -5.15
N CYS A 122 1.11 -12.16 -4.56
CA CYS A 122 1.23 -12.82 -3.26
C CYS A 122 0.58 -11.99 -2.16
N VAL A 123 0.71 -10.67 -2.21
CA VAL A 123 0.10 -9.74 -1.25
C VAL A 123 -1.31 -9.37 -1.68
N ASP A 124 -1.49 -8.98 -2.94
CA ASP A 124 -2.79 -8.53 -3.47
C ASP A 124 -3.86 -9.62 -3.36
N GLY A 125 -3.50 -10.88 -3.62
CA GLY A 125 -4.41 -12.03 -3.49
C GLY A 125 -4.86 -12.27 -2.05
N VAL A 126 -4.00 -12.01 -1.06
CA VAL A 126 -4.37 -12.11 0.36
C VAL A 126 -5.25 -10.92 0.76
N ARG A 127 -4.93 -9.69 0.30
CA ARG A 127 -5.73 -8.48 0.56
C ARG A 127 -7.11 -8.51 -0.10
N ALA A 128 -7.24 -9.21 -1.22
CA ALA A 128 -8.52 -9.34 -1.93
C ALA A 128 -9.59 -10.06 -1.08
N VAL A 129 -9.17 -10.99 -0.22
CA VAL A 129 -10.08 -11.74 0.68
C VAL A 129 -10.10 -11.07 2.05
N LYS A 130 -11.21 -10.40 2.37
CA LYS A 130 -11.42 -9.66 3.61
C LYS A 130 -11.83 -10.60 4.73
N ASN A 131 -11.36 -10.34 5.95
CA ASN A 131 -11.84 -11.01 7.15
C ASN A 131 -13.18 -10.41 7.63
N GLU A 132 -13.77 -10.97 8.69
CA GLU A 132 -15.07 -10.53 9.20
C GLU A 132 -15.05 -9.08 9.71
N GLU A 133 -13.96 -8.65 10.35
CA GLU A 133 -13.81 -7.28 10.85
C GLU A 133 -13.71 -6.29 9.68
N GLU A 134 -12.91 -6.61 8.66
CA GLU A 134 -12.77 -5.82 7.44
C GLU A 134 -14.10 -5.71 6.70
N ILE A 135 -14.86 -6.82 6.61
CA ILE A 135 -16.20 -6.84 6.01
C ILE A 135 -17.16 -5.95 6.81
N ALA A 136 -17.11 -5.97 8.14
CA ALA A 136 -17.96 -5.13 8.98
C ALA A 136 -17.68 -3.63 8.73
N ILE A 137 -16.40 -3.24 8.66
CA ILE A 137 -15.99 -1.86 8.35
C ILE A 137 -16.45 -1.45 6.95
N MET A 138 -16.31 -2.32 5.95
CA MET A 138 -16.77 -2.03 4.58
C MET A 138 -18.29 -1.84 4.53
N LYS A 139 -19.06 -2.66 5.25
CA LYS A 139 -20.53 -2.50 5.35
C LYS A 139 -20.90 -1.16 6.01
N GLN A 140 -20.21 -0.79 7.09
CA GLN A 140 -20.43 0.51 7.72
C GLN A 140 -20.10 1.67 6.77
N ALA A 141 -19.00 1.61 6.05
CA ALA A 141 -18.64 2.62 5.05
C ALA A 141 -19.70 2.73 3.94
N SER A 142 -20.27 1.60 3.49
CA SER A 142 -21.36 1.59 2.50
C SER A 142 -22.62 2.29 3.04
N VAL A 143 -23.00 2.02 4.29
CA VAL A 143 -24.16 2.71 4.92
C VAL A 143 -23.94 4.22 5.03
N ILE A 144 -22.73 4.65 5.38
CA ILE A 144 -22.37 6.09 5.40
C ILE A 144 -22.50 6.68 3.99
N ASN A 145 -21.98 5.99 2.97
CA ASN A 145 -22.07 6.42 1.59
C ASN A 145 -23.53 6.62 1.14
N ASP A 146 -24.40 5.65 1.41
CA ASP A 146 -25.82 5.73 1.04
C ASP A 146 -26.49 6.96 1.65
N LYS A 147 -26.28 7.20 2.94
CA LYS A 147 -26.82 8.40 3.64
C LYS A 147 -26.32 9.71 3.05
N VAL A 148 -25.01 9.77 2.72
CA VAL A 148 -24.43 10.96 2.11
C VAL A 148 -25.05 11.20 0.74
N MET A 149 -25.19 10.15 -0.07
CA MET A 149 -25.77 10.26 -1.43
C MET A 149 -27.24 10.68 -1.40
N GLU A 150 -28.04 10.22 -0.45
CA GLU A 150 -29.42 10.69 -0.25
C GLU A 150 -29.45 12.22 0.01
N ARG A 151 -28.58 12.72 0.90
CA ARG A 151 -28.50 14.16 1.19
C ARG A 151 -27.98 14.96 0.01
N VAL A 152 -27.05 14.42 -0.75
CA VAL A 152 -26.54 15.05 -1.97
C VAL A 152 -27.65 15.21 -3.01
N ALA A 153 -28.49 14.19 -3.17
CA ALA A 153 -29.64 14.26 -4.10
C ALA A 153 -30.63 15.39 -3.72
N ASP A 154 -30.86 15.60 -2.41
CA ASP A 154 -31.71 16.69 -1.91
C ASP A 154 -31.03 18.07 -2.00
N PHE A 155 -29.71 18.11 -1.95
CA PHE A 155 -28.91 19.35 -1.95
C PHE A 155 -28.75 19.95 -3.34
N ILE A 156 -28.56 19.13 -4.38
CA ILE A 156 -28.26 19.57 -5.75
C ILE A 156 -29.42 20.38 -6.32
N LYS A 157 -29.11 21.59 -6.82
CA LYS A 157 -30.07 22.51 -7.47
C LYS A 157 -29.46 23.14 -8.72
N GLU A 158 -30.34 23.58 -9.59
CA GLU A 158 -29.94 24.36 -10.77
C GLU A 158 -29.12 25.59 -10.40
N GLY A 159 -28.02 25.82 -11.11
CA GLY A 159 -27.10 26.94 -10.90
C GLY A 159 -25.93 26.65 -9.93
N MET A 160 -25.89 25.48 -9.28
CA MET A 160 -24.75 25.08 -8.48
C MET A 160 -23.56 24.71 -9.35
N THR A 161 -22.35 24.96 -8.82
CA THR A 161 -21.09 24.51 -9.40
C THR A 161 -20.74 23.09 -8.94
N GLU A 162 -19.95 22.37 -9.72
CA GLU A 162 -19.40 21.06 -9.38
C GLU A 162 -18.63 21.11 -8.06
N LYS A 163 -17.89 22.20 -7.83
CA LYS A 163 -17.13 22.40 -6.59
C LYS A 163 -18.02 22.53 -5.35
N GLU A 164 -19.12 23.29 -5.44
CA GLU A 164 -20.05 23.40 -4.30
C GLU A 164 -20.64 22.06 -3.90
N VAL A 165 -20.94 21.21 -4.87
CA VAL A 165 -21.44 19.85 -4.61
C VAL A 165 -20.34 18.97 -4.03
N ALA A 166 -19.11 19.03 -4.56
CA ALA A 166 -17.98 18.26 -4.03
C ALA A 166 -17.66 18.65 -2.57
N ASP A 167 -17.59 19.96 -2.29
CA ASP A 167 -17.35 20.46 -0.92
C ASP A 167 -18.46 20.02 0.07
N PHE A 168 -19.70 19.95 -0.41
CA PHE A 168 -20.82 19.46 0.39
C PHE A 168 -20.67 17.95 0.68
N ILE A 169 -20.32 17.13 -0.31
CA ILE A 169 -20.09 15.70 -0.17
C ILE A 169 -19.02 15.43 0.90
N ASP A 170 -17.87 16.09 0.78
CA ASP A 170 -16.75 15.93 1.73
C ASP A 170 -17.16 16.29 3.15
N ALA A 171 -17.91 17.39 3.32
CA ALA A 171 -18.42 17.80 4.62
C ALA A 171 -19.42 16.80 5.22
N GLU A 172 -20.29 16.21 4.40
CA GLU A 172 -21.29 15.23 4.87
C GLU A 172 -20.62 13.89 5.29
N TYR A 173 -19.57 13.44 4.60
CA TYR A 173 -18.79 12.27 5.06
C TYR A 173 -18.17 12.48 6.44
N LEU A 174 -17.60 13.67 6.69
CA LEU A 174 -17.05 14.01 8.01
C LEU A 174 -18.14 14.05 9.10
N LYS A 175 -19.33 14.57 8.79
CA LYS A 175 -20.48 14.60 9.73
C LYS A 175 -20.98 13.20 10.10
N GLU A 176 -20.91 12.24 9.17
CA GLU A 176 -21.26 10.84 9.43
C GLU A 176 -20.15 10.07 10.16
N GLY A 177 -19.03 10.73 10.50
CA GLY A 177 -17.95 10.13 11.27
C GLY A 177 -16.89 9.41 10.44
N ALA A 178 -16.88 9.59 9.12
CA ALA A 178 -15.76 9.16 8.29
C ALA A 178 -14.50 10.00 8.57
N SER A 179 -13.33 9.43 8.45
CA SER A 179 -12.06 10.16 8.59
C SER A 179 -11.69 10.97 7.33
N GLY A 180 -12.43 10.79 6.25
CA GLY A 180 -12.24 11.44 4.96
C GLY A 180 -12.81 10.60 3.83
N VAL A 181 -12.61 11.08 2.61
CA VAL A 181 -12.93 10.36 1.37
C VAL A 181 -11.79 9.42 0.99
N SER A 182 -12.07 8.36 0.24
CA SER A 182 -11.06 7.37 -0.18
C SER A 182 -10.23 7.82 -1.40
N PHE A 183 -10.72 8.78 -2.15
CA PHE A 183 -10.08 9.48 -3.27
C PHE A 183 -10.77 10.83 -3.45
N ASP A 184 -10.15 11.74 -4.20
CA ASP A 184 -10.68 13.08 -4.43
C ASP A 184 -12.10 13.00 -5.02
N THR A 185 -13.02 13.77 -4.44
CA THR A 185 -14.43 13.74 -4.84
C THR A 185 -14.60 14.28 -6.26
N ILE A 186 -15.15 13.45 -7.14
CA ILE A 186 -15.41 13.79 -8.54
C ILE A 186 -16.89 14.11 -8.68
N VAL A 187 -17.18 15.34 -9.13
CA VAL A 187 -18.52 15.80 -9.49
C VAL A 187 -18.45 16.41 -10.88
N CYS A 188 -19.21 15.85 -11.80
CA CYS A 188 -19.24 16.31 -13.20
C CYS A 188 -20.68 16.44 -13.67
N PHE A 189 -21.02 17.56 -14.31
CA PHE A 189 -22.31 17.75 -14.99
C PHE A 189 -22.20 18.69 -16.20
N GLY A 190 -23.25 18.74 -17.01
CA GLY A 190 -23.24 19.48 -18.27
C GLY A 190 -22.19 18.91 -19.24
N ALA A 191 -21.33 19.76 -19.77
CA ALA A 191 -20.32 19.38 -20.74
C ALA A 191 -19.24 18.44 -20.12
N ASN A 192 -18.97 18.56 -18.81
CA ASN A 192 -17.98 17.74 -18.13
C ASN A 192 -18.46 16.31 -17.79
N ALA A 193 -19.77 16.05 -17.86
CA ALA A 193 -20.34 14.76 -17.49
C ALA A 193 -20.25 13.69 -18.61
N ALA A 194 -19.70 14.04 -19.76
CA ALA A 194 -19.71 13.19 -20.95
C ALA A 194 -18.37 12.47 -21.25
N ASP A 195 -17.33 12.73 -20.47
CA ASP A 195 -15.98 12.13 -20.67
C ASP A 195 -15.71 10.96 -19.72
#